data_c3b009458bc55560de38c85b4014c0d6
#
_entry.id   c3b009458bc55560de38c85b4014c0d6
#
_cell.length_a   1.000
_cell.length_b   1.000
_cell.length_c   1.000
_cell.angle_alpha   90.00
_cell.angle_beta   90.00
_cell.angle_gamma   90.00
#
_symmetry.space_group_name_H-M   'P 1'
#
loop_
_entity.id
_entity.type
_entity.pdbx_description
1 polymer ?
#
loop_
_entity_poly.entity_id
_entity_poly.type
_entity_poly.pdbx_seq_one_letter_code
_entity_poly.pdbx_strand_id
1 'polypeptide(L)'
;MKQTKRTLKNHLAMELRAIRTLHPVNPKFFPVVTVKALLTAWLPYVTVYLSARILSELSGQRRPEVLWKWAIATVIVTGLMTLLRSFFKEREETLLDDIWGRKEILFCKKAVSMDYADADKQETQDLRAQISQNENWSGLGLMNAAIVYKDFLNGLLGVLGGVGLTVGLFLSKVPETAGSLTILNSPVFLLVFAAVLIGINLWAGALYGKIAEINNTLSRNATFGNRVSSYIFTFPNRKGTWLDARIYHQQSILSRLLKNNKTFTYDGAFGQASRGPIGIRSALALGSSAITTGFIYLFTCLKAWAGAFDVGSLTQYVGAATALANAIFCLLKTYGDLQANTEHLETTFRYLDLPNTMYQGSLTTEKRADRNYHVEFRNVSLKYPGSETWALKNVSMKFQIGKRLAIVGENGSGKTTFIKLLCRLYDPQEGEILLNGIDIRKYRYDDYMGIFSIVFQDFQLISQSLGSNVAGSIDYDPQRVKQALADAGFGPRLESLPKGLNTQLYKDYGEDGIEVSGGEAQKIAIARALYKDAPFIILDEPTAALDPMAEAEIYAKFNEISGDKTAIYISHRLSSCKFCDEILVFDRGSIIQQGTHEALLEQASGKYAQLWNAQAQYYTN
;
A
#
# COMPACT_ATOMS: atom_id res chain seq x y z
N MET A 1 -9.30 19.44 -14.79
CA MET A 1 -9.52 20.22 -13.54
C MET A 1 -8.50 21.34 -13.45
N LYS A 2 -8.93 22.61 -13.32
CA LYS A 2 -8.02 23.75 -13.09
C LYS A 2 -7.30 23.52 -11.75
N GLN A 3 -5.97 23.47 -11.77
CA GLN A 3 -5.17 23.43 -10.55
C GLN A 3 -5.43 24.73 -9.77
N THR A 4 -6.16 24.64 -8.67
CA THR A 4 -6.16 25.69 -7.66
C THR A 4 -4.73 25.80 -7.14
N LYS A 5 -4.09 26.96 -7.26
CA LYS A 5 -2.74 27.20 -6.70
C LYS A 5 -2.79 26.88 -5.20
N ARG A 6 -2.23 25.75 -4.83
CA ARG A 6 -2.15 25.34 -3.43
C ARG A 6 -1.18 26.26 -2.69
N THR A 7 -1.51 26.60 -1.45
CA THR A 7 -0.65 27.43 -0.61
C THR A 7 0.42 26.58 0.07
N LEU A 8 1.56 27.16 0.43
CA LEU A 8 2.61 26.50 1.23
C LEU A 8 2.02 25.82 2.48
N LYS A 9 1.02 26.44 3.11
CA LYS A 9 0.32 25.90 4.29
C LYS A 9 -0.31 24.54 3.98
N ASN A 10 -0.90 24.36 2.80
CA ASN A 10 -1.54 23.10 2.40
C ASN A 10 -0.49 22.00 2.17
N HIS A 11 0.64 22.33 1.54
CA HIS A 11 1.74 21.37 1.33
C HIS A 11 2.31 20.90 2.67
N LEU A 12 2.58 21.84 3.59
CA LEU A 12 3.09 21.51 4.94
C LEU A 12 2.06 20.70 5.75
N ALA A 13 0.79 21.00 5.66
CA ALA A 13 -0.25 20.26 6.38
C ALA A 13 -0.32 18.79 5.93
N MET A 14 -0.21 18.53 4.61
CA MET A 14 -0.17 17.17 4.06
C MET A 14 1.07 16.42 4.50
N GLU A 15 2.23 17.06 4.46
CA GLU A 15 3.50 16.47 4.90
C GLU A 15 3.48 16.13 6.39
N LEU A 16 3.01 17.05 7.23
CA LEU A 16 2.84 16.80 8.67
C LEU A 16 1.87 15.64 8.94
N ARG A 17 0.82 15.53 8.14
CA ARG A 17 -0.10 14.39 8.23
C ARG A 17 0.61 13.07 7.89
N ALA A 18 1.42 13.05 6.83
CA ALA A 18 2.20 11.88 6.44
C ALA A 18 3.19 11.47 7.55
N ILE A 19 3.91 12.43 8.12
CA ILE A 19 4.82 12.20 9.26
C ILE A 19 4.06 11.62 10.46
N ARG A 20 2.89 12.19 10.81
CA ARG A 20 2.04 11.67 11.90
C ARG A 20 1.53 10.26 11.63
N THR A 21 1.29 9.91 10.38
CA THR A 21 0.86 8.57 9.97
C THR A 21 2.01 7.56 10.02
N LEU A 22 3.24 7.98 9.70
CA LEU A 22 4.44 7.14 9.77
C LEU A 22 5.00 7.00 11.19
N HIS A 23 4.81 8.00 12.06
CA HIS A 23 5.36 7.98 13.41
C HIS A 23 4.95 6.74 14.24
N PRO A 24 3.67 6.29 14.25
CA PRO A 24 3.30 5.06 14.95
C PRO A 24 3.89 3.78 14.35
N VAL A 25 4.28 3.81 13.06
CA VAL A 25 4.92 2.66 12.39
C VAL A 25 6.28 2.39 12.98
N ASN A 26 7.11 3.44 13.16
CA ASN A 26 8.37 3.37 13.88
C ASN A 26 8.70 4.71 14.58
N PRO A 27 8.40 4.84 15.88
CA PRO A 27 8.64 6.09 16.63
C PRO A 27 10.11 6.49 16.75
N LYS A 28 11.06 5.54 16.63
CA LYS A 28 12.50 5.78 16.78
C LYS A 28 13.13 6.47 15.57
N PHE A 29 12.48 6.42 14.41
CA PHE A 29 13.02 6.93 13.16
C PHE A 29 13.28 8.43 13.20
N PHE A 30 12.27 9.24 13.53
CA PHE A 30 12.38 10.70 13.48
C PHE A 30 13.44 11.29 14.42
N PRO A 31 13.58 10.84 15.68
CA PRO A 31 14.68 11.27 16.55
C PRO A 31 16.06 10.93 15.98
N VAL A 32 16.25 9.71 15.45
CA VAL A 32 17.52 9.28 14.86
C VAL A 32 17.90 10.14 13.66
N VAL A 33 16.93 10.39 12.77
CA VAL A 33 17.11 11.27 11.60
C VAL A 33 17.47 12.69 12.02
N THR A 34 16.82 13.21 13.07
CA THR A 34 17.09 14.57 13.59
C THR A 34 18.52 14.70 14.09
N VAL A 35 19.01 13.76 14.90
CA VAL A 35 20.40 13.75 15.40
C VAL A 35 21.39 13.62 14.24
N LYS A 36 21.15 12.70 13.31
CA LYS A 36 22.00 12.54 12.12
C LYS A 36 22.03 13.81 11.26
N ALA A 37 20.86 14.45 11.05
CA ALA A 37 20.76 15.68 10.28
C ALA A 37 21.58 16.81 10.93
N LEU A 38 21.53 16.94 12.27
CA LEU A 38 22.35 17.89 13.02
C LEU A 38 23.84 17.66 12.77
N LEU A 39 24.31 16.43 12.94
CA LEU A 39 25.72 16.06 12.71
C LEU A 39 26.13 16.30 11.24
N THR A 40 25.27 15.97 10.29
CA THR A 40 25.54 16.15 8.86
C THR A 40 25.61 17.61 8.45
N ALA A 41 24.69 18.43 8.95
CA ALA A 41 24.63 19.86 8.64
C ALA A 41 25.79 20.65 9.26
N TRP A 42 26.23 20.28 10.45
CA TRP A 42 27.23 21.07 11.20
C TRP A 42 28.68 20.60 10.97
N LEU A 43 28.90 19.35 10.59
CA LEU A 43 30.26 18.83 10.34
C LEU A 43 31.09 19.69 9.37
N PRO A 44 30.56 20.16 8.21
CA PRO A 44 31.33 21.04 7.33
C PRO A 44 31.76 22.35 8.02
N TYR A 45 30.87 22.95 8.82
CA TYR A 45 31.16 24.22 9.50
C TYR A 45 32.22 24.06 10.57
N VAL A 46 32.16 23.01 11.38
CA VAL A 46 33.17 22.67 12.39
C VAL A 46 34.52 22.42 11.71
N THR A 47 34.54 21.66 10.64
CA THR A 47 35.79 21.37 9.89
C THR A 47 36.40 22.63 9.33
N VAL A 48 35.60 23.48 8.68
CA VAL A 48 36.06 24.76 8.11
C VAL A 48 36.58 25.69 9.19
N TYR A 49 35.89 25.82 10.33
CA TYR A 49 36.31 26.65 11.44
C TYR A 49 37.66 26.21 12.02
N LEU A 50 37.82 24.92 12.31
CA LEU A 50 39.06 24.36 12.87
C LEU A 50 40.23 24.47 11.86
N SER A 51 40.00 24.21 10.59
CA SER A 51 41.01 24.39 9.54
C SER A 51 41.45 25.86 9.40
N ALA A 52 40.51 26.80 9.51
CA ALA A 52 40.79 28.22 9.48
C ALA A 52 41.71 28.63 10.61
N ARG A 53 41.51 28.11 11.83
CA ARG A 53 42.38 28.38 12.98
C ARG A 53 43.83 27.91 12.78
N ILE A 54 43.98 26.72 12.17
CA ILE A 54 45.33 26.21 11.80
C ILE A 54 45.99 27.13 10.78
N LEU A 55 45.24 27.53 9.73
CA LEU A 55 45.79 28.41 8.68
C LEU A 55 46.11 29.80 9.17
N SER A 56 45.30 30.39 10.08
CA SER A 56 45.59 31.67 10.70
C SER A 56 46.90 31.64 11.52
N GLU A 57 47.14 30.55 12.26
CA GLU A 57 48.40 30.42 13.04
C GLU A 57 49.60 30.17 12.13
N LEU A 58 49.42 29.39 11.04
CA LEU A 58 50.47 29.14 10.03
C LEU A 58 50.87 30.42 9.28
N SER A 59 49.93 31.28 8.98
CA SER A 59 50.18 32.55 8.28
C SER A 59 50.67 33.66 9.23
N GLY A 60 50.43 33.51 10.53
CA GLY A 60 50.76 34.46 11.56
C GLY A 60 52.02 34.10 12.35
N GLN A 61 51.89 33.90 13.68
CA GLN A 61 53.01 33.74 14.63
C GLN A 61 53.74 32.38 14.54
N ARG A 62 53.12 31.36 13.89
CA ARG A 62 53.68 30.01 13.68
C ARG A 62 54.10 29.28 14.95
N ARG A 63 53.37 29.46 16.08
CA ARG A 63 53.70 28.81 17.35
C ARG A 63 53.41 27.33 17.31
N PRO A 64 54.41 26.43 17.45
CA PRO A 64 54.23 24.98 17.31
C PRO A 64 53.20 24.41 18.29
N GLU A 65 53.20 24.87 19.54
CA GLU A 65 52.25 24.40 20.57
C GLU A 65 50.82 24.69 20.24
N VAL A 66 50.51 25.86 19.65
CA VAL A 66 49.16 26.25 19.25
C VAL A 66 48.73 25.48 18.01
N LEU A 67 49.64 25.27 17.05
CA LEU A 67 49.36 24.46 15.87
C LEU A 67 49.02 23.02 16.23
N TRP A 68 49.81 22.38 17.12
CA TRP A 68 49.50 21.05 17.59
C TRP A 68 48.15 20.95 18.30
N LYS A 69 47.82 21.93 19.15
CA LYS A 69 46.51 21.97 19.81
C LYS A 69 45.35 21.98 18.80
N TRP A 70 45.41 22.85 17.79
CA TRP A 70 44.36 22.93 16.78
C TRP A 70 44.34 21.69 15.87
N ALA A 71 45.48 21.13 15.48
CA ALA A 71 45.56 19.92 14.70
C ALA A 71 44.95 18.72 15.43
N ILE A 72 45.32 18.51 16.69
CA ILE A 72 44.76 17.43 17.51
C ILE A 72 43.25 17.63 17.73
N ALA A 73 42.82 18.86 18.04
CA ALA A 73 41.42 19.19 18.20
C ALA A 73 40.62 18.91 16.92
N THR A 74 41.20 19.24 15.75
CA THR A 74 40.55 18.95 14.44
C THR A 74 40.35 17.47 14.26
N VAL A 75 41.38 16.64 14.45
CA VAL A 75 41.32 15.20 14.30
C VAL A 75 40.28 14.59 15.26
N ILE A 76 40.34 14.98 16.54
CA ILE A 76 39.44 14.41 17.56
C ILE A 76 37.99 14.82 17.29
N VAL A 77 37.71 16.12 17.11
CA VAL A 77 36.33 16.61 16.95
C VAL A 77 35.70 16.13 15.64
N THR A 78 36.43 16.28 14.51
CA THR A 78 35.88 15.84 13.23
C THR A 78 35.80 14.31 13.14
N GLY A 79 36.76 13.60 13.73
CA GLY A 79 36.74 12.13 13.83
C GLY A 79 35.54 11.65 14.65
N LEU A 80 35.30 12.21 15.84
CA LEU A 80 34.17 11.85 16.67
C LEU A 80 32.82 12.18 16.00
N MET A 81 32.70 13.37 15.41
CA MET A 81 31.48 13.74 14.68
C MET A 81 31.23 12.82 13.46
N THR A 82 32.28 12.43 12.77
CA THR A 82 32.17 11.52 11.61
C THR A 82 31.76 10.12 12.07
N LEU A 83 32.35 9.59 13.14
CA LEU A 83 31.96 8.30 13.72
C LEU A 83 30.50 8.30 14.18
N LEU A 84 30.10 9.33 14.92
CA LEU A 84 28.69 9.47 15.36
C LEU A 84 27.74 9.59 14.16
N ARG A 85 28.10 10.41 13.16
CA ARG A 85 27.29 10.53 11.93
C ARG A 85 27.15 9.19 11.22
N SER A 86 28.21 8.41 11.10
CA SER A 86 28.19 7.09 10.46
C SER A 86 27.33 6.11 11.26
N PHE A 87 27.46 6.10 12.58
CA PHE A 87 26.62 5.29 13.45
C PHE A 87 25.12 5.61 13.28
N PHE A 88 24.75 6.90 13.29
CA PHE A 88 23.36 7.29 13.09
C PHE A 88 22.87 7.08 11.65
N LYS A 89 23.79 7.09 10.65
CA LYS A 89 23.45 6.76 9.26
C LYS A 89 23.00 5.30 9.13
N GLU A 90 23.76 4.36 9.66
CA GLU A 90 23.40 2.94 9.63
C GLU A 90 22.08 2.68 10.37
N ARG A 91 21.87 3.37 11.49
CA ARG A 91 20.60 3.29 12.23
C ARG A 91 19.42 3.85 11.42
N GLU A 92 19.61 4.99 10.74
CA GLU A 92 18.58 5.57 9.86
C GLU A 92 18.19 4.61 8.74
N GLU A 93 19.18 4.02 8.05
CA GLU A 93 18.94 3.07 6.95
C GLU A 93 18.15 1.85 7.43
N THR A 94 18.56 1.23 8.53
CA THR A 94 17.83 0.10 9.14
C THR A 94 16.39 0.46 9.52
N LEU A 95 16.18 1.66 10.11
CA LEU A 95 14.84 2.10 10.50
C LEU A 95 13.97 2.48 9.31
N LEU A 96 14.59 2.97 8.23
CA LEU A 96 13.90 3.29 6.98
C LEU A 96 13.40 2.01 6.29
N ASP A 97 14.23 0.97 6.26
CA ASP A 97 13.86 -0.35 5.74
C ASP A 97 12.72 -0.97 6.57
N ASP A 98 12.76 -0.84 7.90
CA ASP A 98 11.68 -1.28 8.79
C ASP A 98 10.36 -0.54 8.50
N ILE A 99 10.41 0.78 8.31
CA ILE A 99 9.23 1.56 7.90
C ILE A 99 8.72 1.10 6.53
N TRP A 100 9.63 0.87 5.58
CA TRP A 100 9.26 0.39 4.24
C TRP A 100 8.45 -0.90 4.30
N GLY A 101 8.88 -1.88 5.08
CA GLY A 101 8.15 -3.13 5.27
C GLY A 101 6.84 -2.96 6.03
N ARG A 102 6.84 -2.19 7.12
CA ARG A 102 5.67 -2.06 8.01
C ARG A 102 4.59 -1.12 7.49
N LYS A 103 4.90 -0.15 6.63
CA LYS A 103 3.87 0.75 6.08
C LYS A 103 2.78 0.00 5.30
N GLU A 104 3.12 -1.14 4.67
CA GLU A 104 2.14 -1.97 3.97
C GLU A 104 1.03 -2.48 4.92
N ILE A 105 1.35 -2.65 6.20
CA ILE A 105 0.37 -3.03 7.22
C ILE A 105 -0.75 -1.98 7.34
N LEU A 106 -0.45 -0.69 7.11
CA LEU A 106 -1.48 0.36 7.12
C LEU A 106 -2.50 0.13 6.02
N PHE A 107 -2.03 -0.19 4.82
CA PHE A 107 -2.89 -0.45 3.66
C PHE A 107 -3.65 -1.77 3.80
N CYS A 108 -2.99 -2.81 4.29
CA CYS A 108 -3.63 -4.10 4.58
C CYS A 108 -4.73 -3.95 5.64
N LYS A 109 -4.45 -3.26 6.76
CA LYS A 109 -5.44 -2.98 7.79
C LYS A 109 -6.64 -2.22 7.22
N LYS A 110 -6.38 -1.20 6.38
CA LYS A 110 -7.46 -0.45 5.72
C LYS A 110 -8.28 -1.34 4.80
N ALA A 111 -7.63 -2.14 3.95
CA ALA A 111 -8.31 -3.04 3.01
C ALA A 111 -9.23 -4.04 3.73
N VAL A 112 -8.74 -4.63 4.85
CA VAL A 112 -9.52 -5.61 5.64
C VAL A 112 -10.63 -4.95 6.46
N SER A 113 -10.45 -3.69 6.88
CA SER A 113 -11.45 -2.96 7.68
C SER A 113 -12.52 -2.26 6.85
N MET A 114 -12.38 -2.22 5.52
CA MET A 114 -13.42 -1.68 4.64
C MET A 114 -14.57 -2.67 4.48
N ASP A 115 -15.77 -2.14 4.32
CA ASP A 115 -16.92 -2.92 3.88
C ASP A 115 -16.61 -3.57 2.53
N TYR A 116 -17.04 -4.83 2.34
CA TYR A 116 -16.76 -5.57 1.13
C TYR A 116 -17.22 -4.84 -0.14
N ALA A 117 -18.41 -4.25 -0.08
CA ALA A 117 -18.98 -3.46 -1.18
C ALA A 117 -18.11 -2.24 -1.56
N ASP A 118 -17.43 -1.62 -0.59
CA ASP A 118 -16.52 -0.49 -0.83
C ASP A 118 -15.17 -0.96 -1.35
N ALA A 119 -14.66 -2.07 -0.86
CA ALA A 119 -13.42 -2.68 -1.31
C ALA A 119 -13.51 -3.19 -2.76
N ASP A 120 -14.69 -3.69 -3.18
CA ASP A 120 -14.95 -4.23 -4.53
C ASP A 120 -15.11 -3.14 -5.60
N LYS A 121 -15.31 -1.87 -5.22
CA LYS A 121 -15.44 -0.76 -6.18
C LYS A 121 -14.16 -0.60 -7.01
N GLN A 122 -14.32 -0.47 -8.33
CA GLN A 122 -13.21 -0.25 -9.27
C GLN A 122 -12.39 0.99 -8.87
N GLU A 123 -13.02 2.05 -8.37
CA GLU A 123 -12.35 3.25 -7.90
C GLU A 123 -11.38 2.96 -6.74
N THR A 124 -11.79 2.13 -5.78
CA THR A 124 -10.96 1.73 -4.63
C THR A 124 -9.74 0.92 -5.09
N GLN A 125 -9.95 -0.03 -6.01
CA GLN A 125 -8.88 -0.83 -6.59
C GLN A 125 -7.91 0.04 -7.40
N ASP A 126 -8.43 0.99 -8.17
CA ASP A 126 -7.61 1.93 -8.94
C ASP A 126 -6.78 2.85 -8.03
N LEU A 127 -7.34 3.36 -6.94
CA LEU A 127 -6.59 4.15 -5.95
C LEU A 127 -5.44 3.34 -5.35
N ARG A 128 -5.68 2.09 -4.95
CA ARG A 128 -4.64 1.23 -4.38
C ARG A 128 -3.53 0.94 -5.40
N ALA A 129 -3.90 0.62 -6.63
CA ALA A 129 -2.95 0.41 -7.71
C ALA A 129 -2.12 1.68 -8.00
N GLN A 130 -2.76 2.85 -8.00
CA GLN A 130 -2.07 4.13 -8.21
C GLN A 130 -1.08 4.45 -7.09
N ILE A 131 -1.42 4.21 -5.82
CA ILE A 131 -0.51 4.38 -4.69
C ILE A 131 0.73 3.51 -4.87
N SER A 132 0.55 2.21 -5.12
CA SER A 132 1.65 1.28 -5.34
C SER A 132 2.54 1.69 -6.51
N GLN A 133 1.95 2.16 -7.62
CA GLN A 133 2.71 2.67 -8.77
C GLN A 133 3.52 3.91 -8.42
N ASN A 134 2.92 4.87 -7.71
CA ASN A 134 3.59 6.11 -7.32
C ASN A 134 4.81 5.83 -6.45
N GLU A 135 4.67 4.97 -5.44
CA GLU A 135 5.77 4.64 -4.54
C GLU A 135 6.89 3.84 -5.24
N ASN A 136 6.53 2.84 -6.04
CA ASN A 136 7.51 1.94 -6.65
C ASN A 136 8.27 2.58 -7.84
N TRP A 137 7.64 3.48 -8.60
CA TRP A 137 8.23 4.04 -9.82
C TRP A 137 8.71 5.48 -9.68
N SER A 138 7.98 6.33 -8.96
CA SER A 138 8.36 7.73 -8.76
C SER A 138 9.05 7.99 -7.41
N GLY A 139 9.00 7.05 -6.49
CA GLY A 139 9.50 7.22 -5.13
C GLY A 139 8.71 8.25 -4.32
N LEU A 140 7.53 8.69 -4.82
CA LEU A 140 6.67 9.70 -4.19
C LEU A 140 5.53 9.02 -3.41
N GLY A 141 5.08 9.66 -2.34
CA GLY A 141 4.07 9.12 -1.43
C GLY A 141 4.52 9.17 0.03
N LEU A 142 4.04 8.23 0.84
CA LEU A 142 4.34 8.23 2.29
C LEU A 142 5.84 8.13 2.59
N MET A 143 6.58 7.28 1.86
CA MET A 143 8.02 7.13 2.09
C MET A 143 8.80 8.40 1.76
N ASN A 144 8.38 9.13 0.73
CA ASN A 144 9.04 10.39 0.38
C ASN A 144 8.89 11.45 1.49
N ALA A 145 7.84 11.40 2.29
CA ALA A 145 7.69 12.30 3.43
C ALA A 145 8.82 12.15 4.46
N ALA A 146 9.34 10.94 4.66
CA ALA A 146 10.52 10.71 5.49
C ALA A 146 11.80 11.34 4.89
N ILE A 147 11.93 11.33 3.57
CA ILE A 147 13.05 11.94 2.84
C ILE A 147 12.94 13.47 2.90
N VAL A 148 11.78 14.02 2.62
CA VAL A 148 11.49 15.48 2.70
C VAL A 148 11.77 16.00 4.11
N TYR A 149 11.34 15.29 5.15
CA TYR A 149 11.65 15.63 6.54
C TYR A 149 13.15 15.73 6.80
N LYS A 150 13.92 14.74 6.37
CA LYS A 150 15.38 14.71 6.49
C LYS A 150 16.05 15.88 5.76
N ASP A 151 15.68 16.10 4.50
CA ASP A 151 16.30 17.15 3.67
C ASP A 151 15.92 18.54 4.18
N PHE A 152 14.70 18.72 4.69
CA PHE A 152 14.28 19.95 5.36
C PHE A 152 15.15 20.25 6.58
N LEU A 153 15.37 19.26 7.46
CA LEU A 153 16.24 19.44 8.65
C LEU A 153 17.68 19.75 8.24
N ASN A 154 18.24 19.04 7.27
CA ASN A 154 19.59 19.28 6.78
C ASN A 154 19.74 20.73 6.25
N GLY A 155 18.78 21.19 5.47
CA GLY A 155 18.77 22.56 4.96
C GLY A 155 18.62 23.60 6.07
N LEU A 156 17.64 23.42 6.97
CA LEU A 156 17.38 24.35 8.07
C LEU A 156 18.58 24.48 9.01
N LEU A 157 19.11 23.36 9.50
CA LEU A 157 20.27 23.31 10.39
C LEU A 157 21.54 23.82 9.70
N GLY A 158 21.66 23.55 8.38
CA GLY A 158 22.73 24.07 7.56
C GLY A 158 22.68 25.60 7.43
N VAL A 159 21.51 26.18 7.21
CA VAL A 159 21.36 27.65 7.18
C VAL A 159 21.73 28.26 8.54
N LEU A 160 21.26 27.69 9.65
CA LEU A 160 21.62 28.20 10.99
C LEU A 160 23.13 28.17 11.24
N GLY A 161 23.81 27.06 10.90
CA GLY A 161 25.27 26.95 11.03
C GLY A 161 26.01 27.91 10.09
N GLY A 162 25.55 28.06 8.86
CA GLY A 162 26.15 28.95 7.87
C GLY A 162 26.06 30.42 8.23
N VAL A 163 24.90 30.86 8.67
CA VAL A 163 24.70 32.25 9.12
C VAL A 163 25.68 32.58 10.25
N GLY A 164 25.79 31.68 11.26
CA GLY A 164 26.69 31.92 12.41
C GLY A 164 28.14 32.17 12.01
N LEU A 165 28.68 31.43 11.03
CA LEU A 165 30.06 31.56 10.58
C LEU A 165 30.29 32.62 9.49
N THR A 166 29.26 33.03 8.75
CA THR A 166 29.39 34.01 7.66
C THR A 166 29.13 35.45 8.11
N VAL A 167 28.50 35.68 9.26
CA VAL A 167 28.25 37.06 9.79
C VAL A 167 29.53 37.89 9.83
N GLY A 168 30.66 37.30 10.31
CA GLY A 168 31.94 37.97 10.36
C GLY A 168 32.45 38.49 9.01
N LEU A 169 32.15 37.79 7.88
CA LEU A 169 32.49 38.26 6.54
C LEU A 169 31.89 39.62 6.20
N PHE A 170 30.63 39.84 6.62
CA PHE A 170 29.91 41.08 6.35
C PHE A 170 30.30 42.20 7.31
N LEU A 171 30.67 41.85 8.54
CA LEU A 171 31.12 42.84 9.57
C LEU A 171 32.55 43.29 9.39
N SER A 172 33.44 42.46 8.80
CA SER A 172 34.83 42.81 8.53
C SER A 172 34.93 43.96 7.54
N LYS A 173 35.58 45.05 7.92
CA LYS A 173 35.77 46.26 7.10
C LYS A 173 37.08 46.23 6.34
N VAL A 174 37.05 46.60 5.10
CA VAL A 174 38.24 46.88 4.28
C VAL A 174 38.86 48.17 4.78
N PRO A 175 40.18 48.25 5.02
CA PRO A 175 40.86 49.47 5.42
C PRO A 175 40.73 50.59 4.41
N GLU A 176 40.72 51.83 4.85
CA GLU A 176 40.62 53.01 3.97
C GLU A 176 41.80 53.13 2.96
N THR A 177 42.91 52.53 3.32
CA THR A 177 44.13 52.45 2.47
C THR A 177 43.96 51.62 1.20
N ALA A 178 42.91 50.81 1.11
CA ALA A 178 42.66 49.92 -0.02
C ALA A 178 42.01 50.66 -1.26
N GLY A 179 41.86 51.96 -1.21
CA GLY A 179 41.39 52.79 -2.35
C GLY A 179 39.98 52.42 -2.84
N SER A 180 39.83 52.08 -4.10
CA SER A 180 38.53 51.77 -4.70
C SER A 180 37.85 50.53 -4.12
N LEU A 181 38.58 49.64 -3.47
CA LEU A 181 38.02 48.43 -2.82
C LEU A 181 37.20 48.73 -1.56
N THR A 182 37.24 49.96 -1.05
CA THR A 182 36.38 50.38 0.07
C THR A 182 34.88 50.33 -0.26
N ILE A 183 34.52 50.27 -1.56
CA ILE A 183 33.15 50.02 -2.00
C ILE A 183 32.55 48.72 -1.47
N LEU A 184 33.40 47.74 -1.17
CA LEU A 184 32.99 46.45 -0.55
C LEU A 184 32.45 46.60 0.88
N ASN A 185 32.65 47.76 1.53
CA ASN A 185 32.08 48.12 2.82
C ASN A 185 30.71 48.79 2.68
N SER A 186 30.34 49.21 1.49
CA SER A 186 29.08 49.94 1.29
C SER A 186 27.88 49.05 1.60
N PRO A 187 26.96 49.49 2.48
CA PRO A 187 25.73 48.75 2.74
C PRO A 187 24.93 48.45 1.48
N VAL A 188 24.92 49.38 0.49
CA VAL A 188 24.24 49.21 -0.79
C VAL A 188 24.88 48.09 -1.58
N PHE A 189 26.21 48.02 -1.67
CA PHE A 189 26.91 46.92 -2.34
C PHE A 189 26.60 45.60 -1.69
N LEU A 190 26.62 45.50 -0.37
CA LEU A 190 26.31 44.28 0.37
C LEU A 190 24.87 43.82 0.15
N LEU A 191 23.92 44.75 0.12
CA LEU A 191 22.52 44.46 -0.21
C LEU A 191 22.35 43.96 -1.63
N VAL A 192 23.00 44.59 -2.60
CA VAL A 192 22.96 44.17 -4.02
C VAL A 192 23.60 42.77 -4.15
N PHE A 193 24.74 42.54 -3.53
CA PHE A 193 25.42 41.23 -3.54
C PHE A 193 24.52 40.13 -2.93
N ALA A 194 23.91 40.37 -1.78
CA ALA A 194 22.98 39.44 -1.16
C ALA A 194 21.75 39.19 -2.05
N ALA A 195 21.20 40.24 -2.67
CA ALA A 195 20.05 40.14 -3.59
C ALA A 195 20.38 39.30 -4.81
N VAL A 196 21.60 39.44 -5.40
CA VAL A 196 22.07 38.62 -6.51
C VAL A 196 22.17 37.15 -6.11
N LEU A 197 22.79 36.84 -4.98
CA LEU A 197 22.88 35.46 -4.48
C LEU A 197 21.52 34.85 -4.21
N ILE A 198 20.62 35.59 -3.57
CA ILE A 198 19.23 35.14 -3.33
C ILE A 198 18.51 34.94 -4.65
N GLY A 199 18.65 35.87 -5.59
CA GLY A 199 18.01 35.79 -6.91
C GLY A 199 18.45 34.55 -7.70
N ILE A 200 19.74 34.22 -7.72
CA ILE A 200 20.26 33.01 -8.36
C ILE A 200 19.65 31.74 -7.72
N ASN A 201 19.59 31.69 -6.40
CA ASN A 201 19.02 30.53 -5.70
C ASN A 201 17.50 30.40 -5.90
N LEU A 202 16.74 31.52 -5.90
CA LEU A 202 15.32 31.52 -6.20
C LEU A 202 15.04 31.05 -7.64
N TRP A 203 15.88 31.50 -8.60
CA TRP A 203 15.79 31.04 -9.99
C TRP A 203 16.04 29.54 -10.08
N ALA A 204 17.05 28.98 -9.39
CA ALA A 204 17.29 27.56 -9.31
C ALA A 204 16.10 26.80 -8.70
N GLY A 205 15.50 27.31 -7.64
CA GLY A 205 14.29 26.76 -7.01
C GLY A 205 13.10 26.73 -7.99
N ALA A 206 12.91 27.79 -8.77
CA ALA A 206 11.86 27.85 -9.79
C ALA A 206 12.08 26.81 -10.92
N LEU A 207 13.33 26.54 -11.29
CA LEU A 207 13.66 25.45 -12.24
C LEU A 207 13.28 24.08 -11.67
N TYR A 208 13.58 23.81 -10.41
CA TYR A 208 13.17 22.56 -9.73
C TYR A 208 11.64 22.43 -9.65
N GLY A 209 10.93 23.50 -9.35
CA GLY A 209 9.46 23.50 -9.39
C GLY A 209 8.89 23.09 -10.76
N LYS A 210 9.49 23.60 -11.85
CA LYS A 210 9.12 23.20 -13.22
C LYS A 210 9.48 21.75 -13.55
N ILE A 211 10.60 21.23 -13.03
CA ILE A 211 10.97 19.82 -13.17
C ILE A 211 9.93 18.94 -12.46
N ALA A 212 9.53 19.30 -11.24
CA ALA A 212 8.50 18.59 -10.49
C ALA A 212 7.16 18.57 -11.23
N GLU A 213 6.74 19.69 -11.83
CA GLU A 213 5.51 19.78 -12.64
C GLU A 213 5.56 18.85 -13.87
N ILE A 214 6.69 18.82 -14.58
CA ILE A 214 6.89 17.91 -15.72
C ILE A 214 6.83 16.46 -15.26
N ASN A 215 7.53 16.10 -14.19
CA ASN A 215 7.53 14.75 -13.64
C ASN A 215 6.12 14.31 -13.21
N ASN A 216 5.36 15.17 -12.54
CA ASN A 216 3.98 14.88 -12.15
C ASN A 216 3.08 14.66 -13.37
N THR A 217 3.25 15.46 -14.42
CA THR A 217 2.48 15.32 -15.66
C THR A 217 2.82 14.01 -16.37
N LEU A 218 4.11 13.66 -16.45
CA LEU A 218 4.57 12.39 -17.00
C LEU A 218 4.04 11.21 -16.21
N SER A 219 4.10 11.26 -14.88
CA SER A 219 3.61 10.19 -13.99
C SER A 219 2.11 9.95 -14.16
N ARG A 220 1.31 11.01 -14.27
CA ARG A 220 -0.13 10.89 -14.56
C ARG A 220 -0.41 10.21 -15.89
N ASN A 221 0.32 10.59 -16.93
CA ASN A 221 0.15 10.04 -18.27
C ASN A 221 0.74 8.63 -18.40
N ALA A 222 1.63 8.24 -17.50
CA ALA A 222 2.28 6.93 -17.49
C ALA A 222 1.41 5.80 -16.89
N THR A 223 0.22 6.08 -16.37
CA THR A 223 -0.61 5.10 -15.64
C THR A 223 -0.83 3.81 -16.44
N PHE A 224 -1.18 3.91 -17.72
CA PHE A 224 -1.33 2.73 -18.59
C PHE A 224 0.01 2.01 -18.80
N GLY A 225 1.08 2.74 -19.11
CA GLY A 225 2.41 2.18 -19.28
C GLY A 225 2.93 1.46 -18.03
N ASN A 226 2.66 2.03 -16.85
CA ASN A 226 2.98 1.42 -15.55
C ASN A 226 2.22 0.11 -15.34
N ARG A 227 0.90 0.08 -15.66
CA ARG A 227 0.09 -1.15 -15.56
C ARG A 227 0.63 -2.26 -16.45
N VAL A 228 0.97 -1.93 -17.71
CA VAL A 228 1.57 -2.89 -18.65
C VAL A 228 2.91 -3.40 -18.12
N SER A 229 3.79 -2.51 -17.68
CA SER A 229 5.08 -2.90 -17.11
C SER A 229 4.91 -3.77 -15.86
N SER A 230 4.06 -3.38 -14.92
CA SER A 230 3.76 -4.15 -13.70
C SER A 230 3.21 -5.54 -14.04
N TYR A 231 2.29 -5.64 -15.00
CA TYR A 231 1.77 -6.92 -15.46
C TYR A 231 2.88 -7.83 -15.99
N ILE A 232 3.77 -7.30 -16.83
CA ILE A 232 4.87 -8.08 -17.41
C ILE A 232 5.89 -8.50 -16.33
N PHE A 233 6.23 -7.62 -15.38
CA PHE A 233 7.15 -7.96 -14.28
C PHE A 233 6.57 -8.99 -13.31
N THR A 234 5.26 -8.99 -13.08
CA THR A 234 4.61 -9.96 -12.19
C THR A 234 4.24 -11.27 -12.90
N PHE A 235 4.19 -11.28 -14.24
CA PHE A 235 3.82 -12.45 -15.03
C PHE A 235 4.68 -13.69 -14.75
N PRO A 236 6.03 -13.59 -14.62
CA PRO A 236 6.87 -14.75 -14.32
C PRO A 236 6.59 -15.37 -12.94
N ASN A 237 5.99 -14.62 -12.02
CA ASN A 237 5.69 -15.09 -10.66
C ASN A 237 4.32 -15.80 -10.55
N ARG A 238 3.53 -15.79 -11.64
CA ARG A 238 2.20 -16.43 -11.69
C ARG A 238 2.29 -17.83 -12.26
N LYS A 239 2.57 -18.84 -11.42
CA LYS A 239 2.74 -20.24 -11.85
C LYS A 239 1.62 -20.75 -12.76
N GLY A 240 0.36 -20.42 -12.49
CA GLY A 240 -0.80 -20.85 -13.27
C GLY A 240 -0.79 -20.38 -14.74
N THR A 241 -0.10 -19.27 -15.07
CA THR A 241 -0.06 -18.74 -16.44
C THR A 241 1.07 -19.36 -17.29
N TRP A 242 2.02 -20.07 -16.67
CA TRP A 242 3.20 -20.59 -17.40
C TRP A 242 2.87 -21.73 -18.35
N LEU A 243 1.93 -22.59 -18.00
CA LEU A 243 1.53 -23.71 -18.84
C LEU A 243 0.93 -23.19 -20.14
N ASP A 244 -0.07 -22.32 -20.05
CA ASP A 244 -0.73 -21.74 -21.22
C ASP A 244 0.24 -20.89 -22.05
N ALA A 245 1.07 -20.08 -21.41
CA ALA A 245 2.06 -19.27 -22.10
C ALA A 245 3.04 -20.09 -22.93
N ARG A 246 3.40 -21.31 -22.47
CA ARG A 246 4.28 -22.23 -23.19
C ARG A 246 3.56 -22.99 -24.28
N ILE A 247 2.39 -23.57 -23.98
CA ILE A 247 1.61 -24.37 -24.95
C ILE A 247 1.14 -23.51 -26.12
N TYR A 248 0.67 -22.29 -25.84
CA TYR A 248 0.15 -21.37 -26.85
C TYR A 248 1.19 -20.36 -27.37
N HIS A 249 2.47 -20.51 -27.04
CA HIS A 249 3.57 -19.63 -27.49
C HIS A 249 3.27 -18.13 -27.29
N GLN A 250 2.73 -17.76 -26.11
CA GLN A 250 2.25 -16.39 -25.82
C GLN A 250 3.38 -15.37 -25.60
N GLN A 251 4.66 -15.77 -25.60
CA GLN A 251 5.81 -14.86 -25.45
C GLN A 251 5.83 -13.74 -26.51
N SER A 252 5.29 -14.00 -27.70
CA SER A 252 5.18 -12.98 -28.76
C SER A 252 4.23 -11.85 -28.37
N ILE A 253 3.13 -12.16 -27.67
CA ILE A 253 2.15 -11.19 -27.17
C ILE A 253 2.79 -10.30 -26.13
N LEU A 254 3.48 -10.90 -25.14
CA LEU A 254 4.17 -10.17 -24.07
C LEU A 254 5.26 -9.27 -24.64
N SER A 255 6.06 -9.79 -25.58
CA SER A 255 7.11 -9.01 -26.26
C SER A 255 6.52 -7.83 -27.04
N ARG A 256 5.37 -8.00 -27.71
CA ARG A 256 4.67 -6.92 -28.42
C ARG A 256 4.13 -5.87 -27.47
N LEU A 257 3.53 -6.28 -26.34
CA LEU A 257 3.05 -5.37 -25.31
C LEU A 257 4.20 -4.51 -24.76
N LEU A 258 5.36 -5.13 -24.47
CA LEU A 258 6.53 -4.41 -23.98
C LEU A 258 7.11 -3.45 -25.03
N LYS A 259 7.23 -3.89 -26.28
CA LYS A 259 7.71 -3.03 -27.39
C LYS A 259 6.80 -1.84 -27.65
N ASN A 260 5.49 -2.01 -27.50
CA ASN A 260 4.52 -0.95 -27.71
C ASN A 260 4.45 0.02 -26.51
N ASN A 261 4.86 -0.42 -25.33
CA ASN A 261 4.93 0.44 -24.14
C ASN A 261 6.20 1.30 -24.18
N LYS A 262 6.15 2.40 -24.92
CA LYS A 262 7.27 3.35 -25.03
C LYS A 262 7.40 4.32 -23.86
N THR A 263 6.60 4.17 -22.81
CA THR A 263 6.56 5.14 -21.69
C THR A 263 7.93 5.40 -21.09
N PHE A 264 8.68 4.34 -20.78
CA PHE A 264 9.98 4.41 -20.09
C PHE A 264 11.19 4.14 -21.00
N THR A 265 11.00 4.03 -22.32
CA THR A 265 12.09 3.80 -23.24
C THR A 265 12.87 5.10 -23.51
N TYR A 266 14.07 4.96 -24.07
CA TYR A 266 14.92 6.09 -24.46
C TYR A 266 14.18 7.10 -25.35
N ASP A 267 13.40 6.62 -26.32
CA ASP A 267 12.60 7.45 -27.24
C ASP A 267 11.20 7.75 -26.74
N GLY A 268 10.85 7.27 -25.55
CA GLY A 268 9.56 7.51 -24.93
C GLY A 268 9.47 8.84 -24.19
N ALA A 269 8.30 9.11 -23.62
CA ALA A 269 8.00 10.40 -22.98
C ALA A 269 8.99 10.76 -21.87
N PHE A 270 9.35 9.79 -21.00
CA PHE A 270 10.34 10.02 -19.94
C PHE A 270 11.75 10.22 -20.48
N GLY A 271 12.20 9.41 -21.45
CA GLY A 271 13.50 9.57 -22.06
C GLY A 271 13.68 10.90 -22.80
N GLN A 272 12.66 11.32 -23.54
CA GLN A 272 12.66 12.63 -24.21
C GLN A 272 12.66 13.78 -23.21
N ALA A 273 11.85 13.70 -22.15
CA ALA A 273 11.80 14.73 -21.12
C ALA A 273 13.13 14.83 -20.36
N SER A 274 13.76 13.68 -20.01
CA SER A 274 15.04 13.65 -19.29
C SER A 274 16.19 14.25 -20.12
N ARG A 275 16.26 13.97 -21.42
CA ARG A 275 17.27 14.56 -22.33
C ARG A 275 16.97 16.00 -22.69
N GLY A 276 15.72 16.40 -22.71
CA GLY A 276 15.26 17.75 -23.09
C GLY A 276 14.96 18.61 -21.85
N PRO A 277 13.67 18.87 -21.60
CA PRO A 277 13.25 19.91 -20.64
C PRO A 277 13.68 19.64 -19.19
N ILE A 278 13.79 18.40 -18.74
CA ILE A 278 14.26 18.08 -17.39
C ILE A 278 15.77 18.21 -17.32
N GLY A 279 16.50 17.59 -18.25
CA GLY A 279 17.97 17.60 -18.25
C GLY A 279 18.55 19.01 -18.35
N ILE A 280 18.02 19.83 -19.26
CA ILE A 280 18.46 21.22 -19.41
C ILE A 280 18.21 22.02 -18.12
N ARG A 281 17.00 21.93 -17.55
CA ARG A 281 16.68 22.64 -16.30
C ARG A 281 17.52 22.14 -15.11
N SER A 282 17.76 20.84 -15.03
CA SER A 282 18.64 20.29 -14.00
C SER A 282 20.09 20.78 -14.14
N ALA A 283 20.61 20.81 -15.35
CA ALA A 283 21.95 21.34 -15.63
C ALA A 283 22.04 22.84 -15.26
N LEU A 284 21.05 23.65 -15.62
CA LEU A 284 21.01 25.06 -15.26
C LEU A 284 20.88 25.26 -13.74
N ALA A 285 20.05 24.47 -13.06
CA ALA A 285 19.88 24.56 -11.62
C ALA A 285 21.17 24.13 -10.87
N LEU A 286 21.85 23.10 -11.30
CA LEU A 286 23.16 22.71 -10.75
C LEU A 286 24.25 23.73 -11.09
N GLY A 287 24.26 24.27 -12.31
CA GLY A 287 25.17 25.33 -12.74
C GLY A 287 25.04 26.60 -11.89
N SER A 288 23.83 26.93 -11.42
CA SER A 288 23.62 28.08 -10.54
C SER A 288 24.39 27.99 -9.23
N SER A 289 24.59 26.79 -8.69
CA SER A 289 25.43 26.57 -7.48
C SER A 289 26.89 26.93 -7.75
N ALA A 290 27.42 26.57 -8.93
CA ALA A 290 28.79 26.93 -9.30
C ALA A 290 28.94 28.45 -9.48
N ILE A 291 27.95 29.12 -10.09
CA ILE A 291 27.92 30.58 -10.23
C ILE A 291 27.88 31.24 -8.85
N THR A 292 26.99 30.79 -7.97
CA THR A 292 26.89 31.31 -6.58
C THR A 292 28.23 31.16 -5.85
N THR A 293 28.85 29.99 -5.96
CA THR A 293 30.17 29.72 -5.38
C THR A 293 31.23 30.65 -5.95
N GLY A 294 31.27 30.87 -7.27
CA GLY A 294 32.18 31.80 -7.94
C GLY A 294 32.04 33.25 -7.42
N PHE A 295 30.82 33.75 -7.27
CA PHE A 295 30.58 35.07 -6.67
C PHE A 295 31.04 35.17 -5.21
N ILE A 296 30.82 34.13 -4.41
CA ILE A 296 31.28 34.06 -3.02
C ILE A 296 32.82 34.11 -2.97
N TYR A 297 33.50 33.31 -3.80
CA TYR A 297 34.97 33.33 -3.88
C TYR A 297 35.49 34.70 -4.29
N LEU A 298 34.95 35.27 -5.36
CA LEU A 298 35.36 36.59 -5.85
C LEU A 298 35.23 37.68 -4.75
N PHE A 299 34.08 37.76 -4.12
CA PHE A 299 33.82 38.73 -3.05
C PHE A 299 34.76 38.55 -1.85
N THR A 300 34.92 37.28 -1.42
CA THR A 300 35.74 36.98 -0.24
C THR A 300 37.24 37.19 -0.50
N CYS A 301 37.72 36.79 -1.71
CA CYS A 301 39.10 37.01 -2.09
C CYS A 301 39.43 38.51 -2.27
N LEU A 302 38.53 39.29 -2.86
CA LEU A 302 38.74 40.75 -2.97
C LEU A 302 38.83 41.45 -1.59
N LYS A 303 37.97 41.04 -0.64
CA LYS A 303 38.06 41.55 0.75
C LYS A 303 39.36 41.15 1.46
N ALA A 304 39.80 39.89 1.29
CA ALA A 304 41.06 39.43 1.85
C ALA A 304 42.26 40.15 1.24
N TRP A 305 42.29 40.32 -0.08
CA TRP A 305 43.33 41.05 -0.80
C TRP A 305 43.42 42.51 -0.35
N ALA A 306 42.24 43.12 -0.08
CA ALA A 306 42.17 44.47 0.49
C ALA A 306 42.57 44.55 1.98
N GLY A 307 42.95 43.44 2.61
CA GLY A 307 43.43 43.41 4.00
C GLY A 307 42.33 43.39 5.07
N ALA A 308 41.08 43.05 4.73
CA ALA A 308 39.99 43.01 5.72
C ALA A 308 40.14 41.90 6.75
N PHE A 309 40.84 40.82 6.42
CA PHE A 309 41.06 39.64 7.28
C PHE A 309 42.20 38.76 6.76
N ASP A 310 42.69 37.85 7.60
CA ASP A 310 43.78 36.92 7.31
C ASP A 310 43.38 35.74 6.41
N VAL A 311 44.35 34.92 5.97
CA VAL A 311 44.16 33.74 5.07
C VAL A 311 43.32 32.67 5.74
N GLY A 312 43.42 32.49 7.06
CA GLY A 312 42.59 31.54 7.80
C GLY A 312 41.11 31.96 7.76
N SER A 313 40.83 33.24 8.03
CA SER A 313 39.47 33.80 7.88
C SER A 313 38.94 33.74 6.46
N LEU A 314 39.80 33.93 5.45
CA LEU A 314 39.42 33.70 4.03
C LEU A 314 38.88 32.27 3.83
N THR A 315 39.61 31.27 4.30
CA THR A 315 39.20 29.87 4.17
C THR A 315 37.89 29.61 4.90
N GLN A 316 37.73 30.20 6.12
CA GLN A 316 36.50 30.08 6.90
C GLN A 316 35.29 30.66 6.13
N TYR A 317 35.43 31.88 5.63
CA TYR A 317 34.30 32.57 4.99
C TYR A 317 33.92 31.93 3.66
N VAL A 318 34.88 31.50 2.85
CA VAL A 318 34.61 30.78 1.60
C VAL A 318 33.90 29.45 1.87
N GLY A 319 34.44 28.67 2.81
CA GLY A 319 33.85 27.36 3.13
C GLY A 319 32.46 27.49 3.76
N ALA A 320 32.30 28.41 4.72
CA ALA A 320 31.03 28.64 5.40
C ALA A 320 29.95 29.20 4.44
N ALA A 321 30.29 30.18 3.60
CA ALA A 321 29.34 30.77 2.66
C ALA A 321 28.94 29.78 1.53
N THR A 322 29.87 28.95 1.07
CA THR A 322 29.55 27.85 0.12
C THR A 322 28.61 26.82 0.76
N ALA A 323 28.88 26.41 2.00
CA ALA A 323 28.01 25.48 2.72
C ALA A 323 26.62 26.10 2.99
N LEU A 324 26.55 27.41 3.31
CA LEU A 324 25.28 28.15 3.46
C LEU A 324 24.49 28.20 2.15
N ALA A 325 25.16 28.49 1.02
CA ALA A 325 24.49 28.49 -0.28
C ALA A 325 23.91 27.10 -0.64
N ASN A 326 24.66 26.02 -0.37
CA ASN A 326 24.19 24.66 -0.53
C ASN A 326 22.99 24.31 0.40
N ALA A 327 23.00 24.81 1.63
CA ALA A 327 21.90 24.62 2.58
C ALA A 327 20.63 25.35 2.12
N ILE A 328 20.74 26.58 1.62
CA ILE A 328 19.62 27.33 1.02
C ILE A 328 19.09 26.59 -0.20
N PHE A 329 19.98 26.13 -1.08
CA PHE A 329 19.61 25.33 -2.25
C PHE A 329 18.86 24.03 -1.86
N CYS A 330 19.34 23.34 -0.80
CA CYS A 330 18.66 22.16 -0.25
C CYS A 330 17.22 22.48 0.18
N LEU A 331 16.99 23.59 0.89
CA LEU A 331 15.64 24.02 1.29
C LEU A 331 14.74 24.32 0.09
N LEU A 332 15.26 24.97 -0.95
CA LEU A 332 14.50 25.29 -2.16
C LEU A 332 14.16 24.04 -2.95
N LYS A 333 15.11 23.09 -3.06
CA LYS A 333 14.87 21.76 -3.64
C LYS A 333 13.79 21.02 -2.86
N THR A 334 13.94 20.97 -1.52
CA THR A 334 12.97 20.30 -0.62
C THR A 334 11.56 20.90 -0.77
N TYR A 335 11.45 22.21 -0.98
CA TYR A 335 10.16 22.83 -1.30
C TYR A 335 9.56 22.32 -2.63
N GLY A 336 10.38 22.11 -3.66
CA GLY A 336 9.95 21.48 -4.92
C GLY A 336 9.48 20.04 -4.71
N ASP A 337 10.25 19.26 -3.94
CA ASP A 337 9.91 17.87 -3.61
C ASP A 337 8.61 17.79 -2.78
N LEU A 338 8.40 18.70 -1.84
CA LEU A 338 7.17 18.86 -1.06
C LEU A 338 5.95 19.14 -1.97
N GLN A 339 6.09 20.02 -2.96
CA GLN A 339 5.03 20.28 -3.93
C GLN A 339 4.71 19.04 -4.77
N ALA A 340 5.74 18.35 -5.27
CA ALA A 340 5.59 17.13 -6.03
C ALA A 340 4.91 16.04 -5.22
N ASN A 341 5.32 15.83 -3.96
CA ASN A 341 4.80 14.78 -3.09
C ASN A 341 3.34 14.98 -2.68
N THR A 342 2.88 16.22 -2.58
CA THR A 342 1.53 16.54 -2.10
C THR A 342 0.42 15.84 -2.89
N GLU A 343 0.52 15.78 -4.22
CA GLU A 343 -0.49 15.12 -5.06
C GLU A 343 -0.56 13.61 -4.79
N HIS A 344 0.59 13.00 -4.55
CA HIS A 344 0.69 11.58 -4.26
C HIS A 344 0.18 11.26 -2.84
N LEU A 345 0.46 12.13 -1.88
CA LEU A 345 -0.09 12.03 -0.52
C LEU A 345 -1.61 12.20 -0.52
N GLU A 346 -2.17 13.09 -1.33
CA GLU A 346 -3.63 13.23 -1.45
C GLU A 346 -4.27 11.92 -1.94
N THR A 347 -3.68 11.26 -2.94
CA THR A 347 -4.16 9.96 -3.41
C THR A 347 -4.09 8.91 -2.30
N THR A 348 -2.98 8.88 -1.56
CA THR A 348 -2.80 7.99 -0.42
C THR A 348 -3.83 8.22 0.68
N PHE A 349 -4.04 9.48 1.10
CA PHE A 349 -5.02 9.79 2.14
C PHE A 349 -6.45 9.64 1.66
N ARG A 350 -6.75 9.89 0.39
CA ARG A 350 -8.06 9.58 -0.18
C ARG A 350 -8.41 8.10 0.00
N TYR A 351 -7.45 7.19 -0.21
CA TYR A 351 -7.65 5.77 0.03
C TYR A 351 -7.79 5.45 1.53
N LEU A 352 -6.89 5.97 2.37
CA LEU A 352 -6.92 5.70 3.82
C LEU A 352 -8.16 6.27 4.51
N ASP A 353 -8.71 7.35 3.98
CA ASP A 353 -9.90 8.04 4.51
C ASP A 353 -11.22 7.53 3.92
N LEU A 354 -11.19 6.56 2.99
CA LEU A 354 -12.43 5.99 2.45
C LEU A 354 -13.35 5.57 3.62
N PRO A 355 -14.57 6.11 3.72
CA PRO A 355 -15.49 5.70 4.76
C PRO A 355 -16.03 4.30 4.46
N ASN A 356 -16.43 3.59 5.50
CA ASN A 356 -17.33 2.46 5.36
C ASN A 356 -18.73 3.02 5.10
N THR A 357 -19.36 2.61 4.00
CA THR A 357 -20.64 3.16 3.56
C THR A 357 -21.84 2.37 4.09
N MET A 358 -21.63 1.12 4.49
CA MET A 358 -22.68 0.29 5.06
C MET A 358 -22.98 0.69 6.51
N TYR A 359 -24.24 0.75 6.84
CA TYR A 359 -24.66 1.02 8.22
C TYR A 359 -24.27 -0.14 9.13
N GLN A 360 -23.49 0.14 10.19
CA GLN A 360 -22.92 -0.91 11.05
C GLN A 360 -23.90 -1.53 12.04
N GLY A 361 -25.10 -0.96 12.19
CA GLY A 361 -26.12 -1.42 13.12
C GLY A 361 -25.74 -1.24 14.60
N SER A 362 -26.68 -1.55 15.48
CA SER A 362 -26.46 -1.46 16.93
C SER A 362 -27.00 -2.66 17.71
N LEU A 363 -27.88 -3.46 17.11
CA LEU A 363 -28.48 -4.62 17.75
C LEU A 363 -27.49 -5.80 17.73
N THR A 364 -27.34 -6.47 18.85
CA THR A 364 -26.62 -7.74 18.92
C THR A 364 -27.49 -8.87 18.38
N THR A 365 -26.89 -9.83 17.69
CA THR A 365 -27.59 -11.08 17.38
C THR A 365 -27.74 -11.88 18.66
N GLU A 366 -28.97 -12.29 19.00
CA GLU A 366 -29.18 -13.18 20.13
C GLU A 366 -28.45 -14.52 19.87
N LYS A 367 -27.61 -14.95 20.80
CA LYS A 367 -27.08 -16.31 20.82
C LYS A 367 -28.19 -17.23 21.32
N ARG A 368 -29.10 -17.61 20.45
CA ARG A 368 -30.18 -18.52 20.77
C ARG A 368 -29.66 -19.93 20.96
N ALA A 369 -29.88 -20.50 22.13
CA ALA A 369 -29.51 -21.88 22.41
C ALA A 369 -30.33 -22.86 21.53
N ASP A 370 -31.57 -22.47 21.16
CA ASP A 370 -32.44 -23.21 20.24
C ASP A 370 -32.05 -23.06 18.75
N ARG A 371 -31.06 -22.18 18.46
CA ARG A 371 -30.61 -21.84 17.09
C ARG A 371 -31.77 -21.54 16.12
N ASN A 372 -32.94 -21.16 16.61
CA ASN A 372 -34.13 -20.97 15.79
C ASN A 372 -34.17 -19.56 15.19
N TYR A 373 -33.69 -19.43 13.94
CA TYR A 373 -33.71 -18.17 13.19
C TYR A 373 -34.60 -18.29 11.95
N HIS A 374 -35.29 -17.22 11.60
CA HIS A 374 -36.07 -17.10 10.38
C HIS A 374 -35.45 -16.03 9.49
N VAL A 375 -35.16 -16.38 8.26
CA VAL A 375 -34.70 -15.42 7.25
C VAL A 375 -35.81 -15.18 6.24
N GLU A 376 -36.07 -13.92 5.93
CA GLU A 376 -37.07 -13.52 4.95
C GLU A 376 -36.51 -12.44 4.02
N PHE A 377 -36.55 -12.70 2.73
CA PHE A 377 -36.29 -11.75 1.65
C PHE A 377 -37.61 -11.16 1.18
N ARG A 378 -37.72 -9.82 1.10
CA ARG A 378 -38.91 -9.11 0.64
C ARG A 378 -38.56 -8.21 -0.52
N ASN A 379 -38.95 -8.58 -1.73
CA ASN A 379 -38.75 -7.84 -2.99
C ASN A 379 -37.31 -7.34 -3.19
N VAL A 380 -36.33 -8.19 -2.87
CA VAL A 380 -34.90 -7.84 -2.86
C VAL A 380 -34.35 -7.76 -4.29
N SER A 381 -33.73 -6.61 -4.59
CA SER A 381 -33.03 -6.39 -5.87
C SER A 381 -31.63 -5.81 -5.62
N LEU A 382 -30.66 -6.24 -6.44
CA LEU A 382 -29.26 -5.76 -6.38
C LEU A 382 -28.67 -5.65 -7.79
N LYS A 383 -27.95 -4.52 -8.02
CA LYS A 383 -26.96 -4.37 -9.10
C LYS A 383 -25.57 -4.23 -8.48
N TYR A 384 -24.57 -4.86 -9.10
CA TYR A 384 -23.19 -4.63 -8.69
C TYR A 384 -22.72 -3.21 -9.02
N PRO A 385 -21.78 -2.66 -8.27
CA PRO A 385 -21.19 -1.35 -8.57
C PRO A 385 -20.68 -1.29 -10.02
N GLY A 386 -21.10 -0.26 -10.76
CA GLY A 386 -20.72 -0.09 -12.17
C GLY A 386 -21.48 -0.93 -13.17
N SER A 387 -22.47 -1.74 -12.75
CA SER A 387 -23.33 -2.52 -13.63
C SER A 387 -24.71 -1.87 -13.80
N GLU A 388 -25.22 -1.84 -15.04
CA GLU A 388 -26.59 -1.40 -15.34
C GLU A 388 -27.60 -2.56 -15.24
N THR A 389 -27.15 -3.81 -15.23
CA THR A 389 -28.00 -4.98 -15.18
C THR A 389 -28.25 -5.47 -13.76
N TRP A 390 -29.47 -5.92 -13.49
CA TRP A 390 -29.83 -6.53 -12.22
C TRP A 390 -29.15 -7.91 -12.07
N ALA A 391 -28.38 -8.08 -11.00
CA ALA A 391 -27.82 -9.36 -10.60
C ALA A 391 -28.85 -10.21 -9.84
N LEU A 392 -29.72 -9.54 -9.04
CA LEU A 392 -30.95 -10.08 -8.48
C LEU A 392 -32.08 -9.09 -8.70
N LYS A 393 -33.29 -9.59 -8.97
CA LYS A 393 -34.46 -8.76 -9.24
C LYS A 393 -35.69 -9.33 -8.56
N ASN A 394 -36.28 -8.53 -7.66
CA ASN A 394 -37.55 -8.81 -6.97
C ASN A 394 -37.61 -10.20 -6.32
N VAL A 395 -36.54 -10.60 -5.62
CA VAL A 395 -36.47 -11.89 -4.94
C VAL A 395 -37.24 -11.81 -3.63
N SER A 396 -38.24 -12.68 -3.46
CA SER A 396 -39.02 -12.82 -2.23
C SER A 396 -39.07 -14.28 -1.83
N MET A 397 -38.63 -14.58 -0.61
CA MET A 397 -38.65 -15.92 -0.06
C MET A 397 -38.52 -15.91 1.45
N LYS A 398 -38.92 -17.02 2.09
CA LYS A 398 -38.79 -17.21 3.52
C LYS A 398 -38.32 -18.62 3.81
N PHE A 399 -37.32 -18.77 4.65
CA PHE A 399 -36.87 -20.08 5.12
C PHE A 399 -36.56 -20.06 6.61
N GLN A 400 -36.70 -21.21 7.21
CA GLN A 400 -36.47 -21.44 8.63
C GLN A 400 -35.23 -22.27 8.84
N ILE A 401 -34.53 -22.03 9.94
CA ILE A 401 -33.37 -22.81 10.36
C ILE A 401 -33.73 -24.27 10.68
N GLY A 402 -32.71 -25.15 10.53
CA GLY A 402 -32.86 -26.57 10.67
C GLY A 402 -33.21 -27.28 9.35
N LYS A 403 -33.39 -26.52 8.25
CA LYS A 403 -33.63 -27.10 6.91
C LYS A 403 -32.39 -27.04 6.04
N ARG A 404 -32.28 -28.03 5.15
CA ARG A 404 -31.29 -28.08 4.09
C ARG A 404 -31.87 -27.46 2.84
N LEU A 405 -31.32 -26.34 2.42
CA LEU A 405 -31.75 -25.58 1.27
C LEU A 405 -30.78 -25.77 0.11
N ALA A 406 -31.25 -26.25 -1.03
CA ALA A 406 -30.46 -26.24 -2.26
C ALA A 406 -30.79 -25.02 -3.11
N ILE A 407 -29.78 -24.40 -3.69
CA ILE A 407 -29.90 -23.31 -4.65
C ILE A 407 -29.31 -23.76 -5.98
N VAL A 408 -30.16 -23.85 -7.00
CA VAL A 408 -29.79 -24.35 -8.32
C VAL A 408 -30.14 -23.34 -9.41
N GLY A 409 -29.50 -23.48 -10.56
CA GLY A 409 -29.70 -22.61 -11.72
C GLY A 409 -28.45 -22.55 -12.60
N GLU A 410 -28.59 -21.99 -13.78
CA GLU A 410 -27.48 -21.80 -14.72
C GLU A 410 -26.40 -20.84 -14.16
N ASN A 411 -25.21 -20.82 -14.79
CA ASN A 411 -24.18 -19.85 -14.45
C ASN A 411 -24.70 -18.44 -14.71
N GLY A 412 -24.42 -17.51 -13.77
CA GLY A 412 -24.91 -16.13 -13.84
C GLY A 412 -26.39 -15.95 -13.48
N SER A 413 -27.09 -16.98 -13.00
CA SER A 413 -28.51 -16.86 -12.59
C SER A 413 -28.75 -16.07 -11.28
N GLY A 414 -27.68 -15.70 -10.53
CA GLY A 414 -27.78 -14.91 -9.31
C GLY A 414 -27.53 -15.68 -7.99
N LYS A 415 -27.19 -16.96 -8.04
CA LYS A 415 -26.99 -17.84 -6.85
C LYS A 415 -25.96 -17.27 -5.85
N THR A 416 -24.75 -16.99 -6.29
CA THR A 416 -23.69 -16.42 -5.45
C THR A 416 -24.03 -15.00 -4.98
N THR A 417 -24.76 -14.23 -5.79
CA THR A 417 -25.28 -12.90 -5.39
C THR A 417 -26.28 -12.99 -4.25
N PHE A 418 -27.16 -14.00 -4.27
CA PHE A 418 -28.08 -14.26 -3.16
C PHE A 418 -27.33 -14.54 -1.85
N ILE A 419 -26.27 -15.37 -1.89
CA ILE A 419 -25.45 -15.63 -0.70
C ILE A 419 -24.71 -14.36 -0.23
N LYS A 420 -24.15 -13.58 -1.16
CA LYS A 420 -23.48 -12.31 -0.81
C LYS A 420 -24.42 -11.33 -0.10
N LEU A 421 -25.70 -11.27 -0.49
CA LEU A 421 -26.72 -10.49 0.18
C LEU A 421 -27.14 -11.10 1.52
N LEU A 422 -27.35 -12.41 1.57
CA LEU A 422 -27.68 -13.12 2.81
C LEU A 422 -26.62 -12.90 3.89
N CYS A 423 -25.34 -12.93 3.50
CA CYS A 423 -24.22 -12.68 4.41
C CYS A 423 -23.91 -11.20 4.61
N ARG A 424 -24.74 -10.32 4.01
CA ARG A 424 -24.57 -8.89 4.10
C ARG A 424 -23.19 -8.38 3.67
N LEU A 425 -22.59 -9.01 2.62
CA LEU A 425 -21.43 -8.45 1.92
C LEU A 425 -21.82 -7.25 1.04
N TYR A 426 -23.12 -7.19 0.69
CA TYR A 426 -23.81 -6.06 0.06
C TYR A 426 -25.13 -5.82 0.76
N ASP A 427 -25.54 -4.58 0.87
CA ASP A 427 -26.92 -4.23 1.24
C ASP A 427 -27.80 -4.19 -0.03
N PRO A 428 -29.07 -4.64 0.02
CA PRO A 428 -29.97 -4.57 -1.11
C PRO A 428 -30.27 -3.12 -1.52
N GLN A 429 -30.37 -2.87 -2.84
CA GLN A 429 -30.78 -1.56 -3.36
C GLN A 429 -32.28 -1.35 -3.26
N GLU A 430 -33.06 -2.42 -3.43
CA GLU A 430 -34.49 -2.41 -3.25
C GLU A 430 -34.89 -3.59 -2.37
N GLY A 431 -35.95 -3.41 -1.59
CA GLY A 431 -36.44 -4.41 -0.65
C GLY A 431 -35.66 -4.47 0.67
N GLU A 432 -35.94 -5.51 1.42
CA GLU A 432 -35.32 -5.74 2.73
C GLU A 432 -35.08 -7.22 2.99
N ILE A 433 -34.05 -7.52 3.79
CA ILE A 433 -33.75 -8.87 4.27
C ILE A 433 -33.93 -8.84 5.78
N LEU A 434 -34.75 -9.75 6.30
CA LEU A 434 -35.09 -9.80 7.71
C LEU A 434 -34.50 -11.07 8.34
N LEU A 435 -33.95 -10.92 9.53
CA LEU A 435 -33.61 -12.02 10.44
C LEU A 435 -34.56 -11.90 11.66
N ASN A 436 -35.39 -12.92 11.88
CA ASN A 436 -36.42 -12.92 12.93
C ASN A 436 -37.33 -11.68 12.89
N GLY A 437 -37.70 -11.24 11.68
CA GLY A 437 -38.55 -10.07 11.47
C GLY A 437 -37.88 -8.71 11.63
N ILE A 438 -36.58 -8.68 11.90
CA ILE A 438 -35.77 -7.46 12.02
C ILE A 438 -34.86 -7.34 10.83
N ASP A 439 -34.83 -6.16 10.21
CA ASP A 439 -33.92 -5.86 9.09
C ASP A 439 -32.45 -6.12 9.48
N ILE A 440 -31.73 -6.91 8.67
CA ILE A 440 -30.35 -7.31 8.94
C ILE A 440 -29.41 -6.11 9.07
N ARG A 441 -29.73 -4.96 8.46
CA ARG A 441 -28.97 -3.71 8.58
C ARG A 441 -28.94 -3.15 9.99
N LYS A 442 -29.93 -3.47 10.85
CA LYS A 442 -30.00 -3.01 12.24
C LYS A 442 -29.07 -3.76 13.19
N TYR A 443 -28.64 -4.97 12.83
CA TYR A 443 -27.69 -5.74 13.63
C TYR A 443 -26.27 -5.20 13.48
N ARG A 444 -25.48 -5.33 14.55
CA ARG A 444 -24.03 -5.11 14.48
C ARG A 444 -23.43 -6.04 13.43
N TYR A 445 -22.64 -5.46 12.52
CA TYR A 445 -22.13 -6.16 11.36
C TYR A 445 -21.35 -7.44 11.75
N ASP A 446 -20.40 -7.32 12.70
CA ASP A 446 -19.59 -8.45 13.15
C ASP A 446 -20.41 -9.56 13.80
N ASP A 447 -21.43 -9.19 14.60
CA ASP A 447 -22.31 -10.16 15.26
C ASP A 447 -23.16 -10.91 14.22
N TYR A 448 -23.66 -10.18 13.20
CA TYR A 448 -24.43 -10.77 12.11
C TYR A 448 -23.54 -11.71 11.25
N MET A 449 -22.32 -11.29 10.89
CA MET A 449 -21.37 -12.14 10.18
C MET A 449 -20.95 -13.36 11.01
N GLY A 450 -21.01 -13.27 12.32
CA GLY A 450 -20.70 -14.35 13.25
C GLY A 450 -21.64 -15.56 13.13
N ILE A 451 -22.89 -15.36 12.63
CA ILE A 451 -23.85 -16.47 12.50
C ILE A 451 -23.66 -17.32 11.24
N PHE A 452 -22.73 -16.98 10.34
CA PHE A 452 -22.47 -17.70 9.09
C PHE A 452 -21.10 -18.38 9.08
N SER A 453 -21.04 -19.63 8.64
CA SER A 453 -19.84 -20.33 8.18
C SER A 453 -19.96 -20.57 6.69
N ILE A 454 -19.01 -20.06 5.88
CA ILE A 454 -19.14 -20.06 4.43
C ILE A 454 -17.89 -20.64 3.79
N VAL A 455 -18.10 -21.52 2.80
CA VAL A 455 -17.09 -21.93 1.83
C VAL A 455 -17.52 -21.39 0.47
N PHE A 456 -16.85 -20.32 0.01
CA PHE A 456 -17.07 -19.78 -1.32
C PHE A 456 -16.40 -20.64 -2.39
N GLN A 457 -16.86 -20.55 -3.63
CA GLN A 457 -16.29 -21.25 -4.78
C GLN A 457 -14.81 -20.90 -5.01
N ASP A 458 -14.46 -19.63 -4.83
CA ASP A 458 -13.13 -19.05 -5.02
C ASP A 458 -12.38 -18.83 -3.69
N PHE A 459 -12.62 -19.69 -2.71
CA PHE A 459 -11.95 -19.62 -1.41
C PHE A 459 -10.43 -19.60 -1.56
N GLN A 460 -9.75 -18.90 -0.64
CA GLN A 460 -8.29 -18.83 -0.61
C GLN A 460 -7.76 -19.37 0.72
N LEU A 461 -6.68 -20.13 0.63
CA LEU A 461 -5.84 -20.48 1.77
C LEU A 461 -4.65 -19.53 1.79
N ILE A 462 -4.21 -19.17 2.98
CA ILE A 462 -3.04 -18.31 3.17
C ILE A 462 -1.79 -19.15 3.38
N SER A 463 -0.63 -18.63 2.98
CA SER A 463 0.69 -19.26 3.22
C SER A 463 1.04 -19.19 4.70
N GLN A 464 0.32 -19.96 5.52
CA GLN A 464 0.45 -20.07 6.96
C GLN A 464 0.26 -21.53 7.38
N SER A 465 0.38 -21.83 8.68
CA SER A 465 0.18 -23.18 9.18
C SER A 465 -1.21 -23.71 8.86
N LEU A 466 -1.33 -25.03 8.71
CA LEU A 466 -2.61 -25.71 8.52
C LEU A 466 -3.61 -25.35 9.63
N GLY A 467 -3.14 -25.34 10.89
CA GLY A 467 -3.98 -24.99 12.03
C GLY A 467 -4.53 -23.56 11.94
N SER A 468 -3.67 -22.61 11.59
CA SER A 468 -4.09 -21.19 11.40
C SER A 468 -5.07 -21.01 10.24
N ASN A 469 -4.91 -21.78 9.16
CA ASN A 469 -5.84 -21.77 8.03
C ASN A 469 -7.22 -22.26 8.39
N VAL A 470 -7.32 -23.29 9.24
CA VAL A 470 -8.60 -23.82 9.72
C VAL A 470 -9.24 -22.90 10.74
N ALA A 471 -8.44 -22.42 11.71
CA ALA A 471 -8.97 -21.57 12.78
C ALA A 471 -9.28 -20.13 12.35
N GLY A 472 -8.64 -19.63 11.28
CA GLY A 472 -8.69 -18.22 10.91
C GLY A 472 -7.96 -17.31 11.91
N SER A 473 -7.12 -17.90 12.80
CA SER A 473 -6.37 -17.23 13.86
C SER A 473 -5.03 -17.90 14.09
N ILE A 474 -4.07 -17.18 14.68
CA ILE A 474 -2.80 -17.74 15.15
C ILE A 474 -3.02 -18.51 16.46
N ASP A 475 -3.90 -18.00 17.31
CA ASP A 475 -4.28 -18.62 18.57
C ASP A 475 -5.54 -19.48 18.36
N TYR A 476 -5.44 -20.79 18.57
CA TYR A 476 -6.54 -21.72 18.35
C TYR A 476 -6.46 -22.94 19.29
N ASP A 477 -7.59 -23.63 19.44
CA ASP A 477 -7.69 -24.91 20.12
C ASP A 477 -7.26 -26.05 19.18
N PRO A 478 -6.11 -26.72 19.43
CA PRO A 478 -5.59 -27.77 18.55
C PRO A 478 -6.52 -29.00 18.44
N GLN A 479 -7.27 -29.32 19.49
CA GLN A 479 -8.17 -30.50 19.48
C GLN A 479 -9.39 -30.20 18.57
N ARG A 480 -9.97 -29.03 18.71
CA ARG A 480 -11.08 -28.62 17.84
C ARG A 480 -10.66 -28.53 16.37
N VAL A 481 -9.44 -28.05 16.08
CA VAL A 481 -8.90 -28.02 14.70
C VAL A 481 -8.72 -29.44 14.16
N LYS A 482 -8.16 -30.36 14.95
CA LYS A 482 -8.02 -31.76 14.51
C LYS A 482 -9.37 -32.42 14.25
N GLN A 483 -10.36 -32.20 15.12
CA GLN A 483 -11.70 -32.69 14.92
C GLN A 483 -12.34 -32.15 13.62
N ALA A 484 -12.28 -30.84 13.41
CA ALA A 484 -12.81 -30.22 12.20
C ALA A 484 -12.14 -30.75 10.92
N LEU A 485 -10.81 -31.02 10.95
CA LEU A 485 -10.10 -31.64 9.84
C LEU A 485 -10.52 -33.10 9.61
N ALA A 486 -10.74 -33.87 10.68
CA ALA A 486 -11.22 -35.23 10.59
C ALA A 486 -12.65 -35.28 10.00
N ASP A 487 -13.53 -34.39 10.48
CA ASP A 487 -14.91 -34.26 10.00
C ASP A 487 -14.95 -33.84 8.52
N ALA A 488 -14.02 -33.00 8.08
CA ALA A 488 -13.87 -32.63 6.68
C ALA A 488 -13.19 -33.72 5.80
N GLY A 489 -12.85 -34.88 6.37
CA GLY A 489 -12.19 -35.98 5.63
C GLY A 489 -10.71 -35.73 5.33
N PHE A 490 -10.04 -34.86 6.12
CA PHE A 490 -8.60 -34.59 6.01
C PHE A 490 -7.75 -35.36 7.02
N GLY A 491 -8.37 -36.16 7.91
CA GLY A 491 -7.72 -36.89 8.98
C GLY A 491 -6.52 -37.76 8.54
N PRO A 492 -6.67 -38.66 7.56
CA PRO A 492 -5.57 -39.52 7.10
C PRO A 492 -4.40 -38.69 6.52
N ARG A 493 -4.68 -37.57 5.87
CA ARG A 493 -3.64 -36.69 5.37
C ARG A 493 -2.92 -35.96 6.50
N LEU A 494 -3.65 -35.50 7.52
CA LEU A 494 -3.07 -34.85 8.69
C LEU A 494 -2.06 -35.76 9.41
N GLU A 495 -2.38 -37.07 9.57
CA GLU A 495 -1.50 -38.07 10.19
C GLU A 495 -0.19 -38.28 9.40
N SER A 496 -0.23 -38.11 8.07
CA SER A 496 0.93 -38.21 7.19
C SER A 496 1.86 -37.00 7.25
N LEU A 497 1.43 -35.87 7.84
CA LEU A 497 2.19 -34.63 7.87
C LEU A 497 3.18 -34.62 9.06
N PRO A 498 4.51 -34.48 8.82
CA PRO A 498 5.51 -34.56 9.89
C PRO A 498 5.36 -33.47 10.97
N LYS A 499 4.87 -32.28 10.60
CA LYS A 499 4.67 -31.16 11.52
C LYS A 499 3.19 -31.02 11.97
N GLY A 500 2.31 -31.96 11.58
CA GLY A 500 0.89 -31.93 11.91
C GLY A 500 0.24 -30.59 11.60
N LEU A 501 -0.44 -29.99 12.60
CA LEU A 501 -1.11 -28.68 12.45
C LEU A 501 -0.15 -27.51 12.16
N ASN A 502 1.14 -27.64 12.51
CA ASN A 502 2.15 -26.62 12.26
C ASN A 502 2.76 -26.70 10.86
N THR A 503 2.28 -27.62 10.01
CA THR A 503 2.72 -27.73 8.62
C THR A 503 2.33 -26.45 7.86
N GLN A 504 3.32 -25.78 7.27
CA GLN A 504 3.11 -24.60 6.42
C GLN A 504 2.48 -25.01 5.10
N LEU A 505 1.44 -24.29 4.70
CA LEU A 505 0.85 -24.41 3.36
C LEU A 505 1.60 -23.48 2.40
N TYR A 506 1.86 -23.98 1.21
CA TYR A 506 2.61 -23.31 0.13
C TYR A 506 4.07 -23.00 0.48
N LYS A 507 4.85 -22.66 -0.54
CA LYS A 507 6.28 -22.37 -0.43
C LYS A 507 6.62 -20.90 -0.63
N ASP A 508 5.68 -20.00 -0.35
CA ASP A 508 5.87 -18.57 -0.61
C ASP A 508 6.92 -17.93 0.30
N TYR A 509 7.11 -18.47 1.51
CA TYR A 509 8.04 -17.91 2.52
C TYR A 509 9.20 -18.85 2.90
N GLY A 510 9.24 -20.07 2.37
CA GLY A 510 10.29 -21.03 2.69
C GLY A 510 10.13 -22.37 1.98
N GLU A 511 11.18 -23.18 2.02
CA GLU A 511 11.20 -24.48 1.34
C GLU A 511 10.39 -25.57 2.07
N ASP A 512 10.10 -25.36 3.35
CA ASP A 512 9.43 -26.34 4.24
C ASP A 512 7.91 -26.45 4.02
N GLY A 513 7.32 -25.59 3.18
CA GLY A 513 5.90 -25.60 2.89
C GLY A 513 5.50 -26.76 1.99
N ILE A 514 4.26 -27.21 2.15
CA ILE A 514 3.66 -28.23 1.27
C ILE A 514 2.72 -27.59 0.26
N GLU A 515 2.71 -28.11 -0.96
CA GLU A 515 1.65 -27.83 -1.92
C GLU A 515 0.46 -28.74 -1.61
N VAL A 516 -0.74 -28.19 -1.65
CA VAL A 516 -1.99 -28.93 -1.46
C VAL A 516 -2.72 -29.05 -2.80
N SER A 517 -3.32 -30.21 -3.04
CA SER A 517 -4.20 -30.41 -4.20
C SER A 517 -5.48 -29.60 -4.05
N GLY A 518 -6.21 -29.36 -5.15
CA GLY A 518 -7.49 -28.65 -5.10
C GLY A 518 -8.50 -29.30 -4.15
N GLY A 519 -8.56 -30.64 -4.13
CA GLY A 519 -9.41 -31.39 -3.22
C GLY A 519 -8.97 -31.28 -1.76
N GLU A 520 -7.65 -31.30 -1.48
CA GLU A 520 -7.11 -31.06 -0.13
C GLU A 520 -7.41 -29.64 0.35
N ALA A 521 -7.20 -28.63 -0.51
CA ALA A 521 -7.51 -27.24 -0.19
C ALA A 521 -9.00 -27.06 0.14
N GLN A 522 -9.88 -27.74 -0.60
CA GLN A 522 -11.32 -27.72 -0.36
C GLN A 522 -11.71 -28.35 0.98
N LYS A 523 -11.10 -29.49 1.36
CA LYS A 523 -11.30 -30.12 2.68
C LYS A 523 -10.84 -29.19 3.81
N ILE A 524 -9.75 -28.45 3.63
CA ILE A 524 -9.27 -27.45 4.60
C ILE A 524 -10.27 -26.29 4.73
N ALA A 525 -10.83 -25.80 3.61
CA ALA A 525 -11.85 -24.74 3.63
C ALA A 525 -13.15 -25.20 4.32
N ILE A 526 -13.55 -26.45 4.11
CA ILE A 526 -14.66 -27.08 4.83
C ILE A 526 -14.36 -27.19 6.32
N ALA A 527 -13.16 -27.67 6.71
CA ALA A 527 -12.75 -27.72 8.11
C ALA A 527 -12.79 -26.33 8.77
N ARG A 528 -12.43 -25.26 8.07
CA ARG A 528 -12.56 -23.86 8.52
C ARG A 528 -14.02 -23.51 8.85
N ALA A 529 -14.95 -23.89 7.99
CA ALA A 529 -16.37 -23.65 8.22
C ALA A 529 -16.91 -24.45 9.43
N LEU A 530 -16.47 -25.69 9.59
CA LEU A 530 -16.83 -26.53 10.74
C LEU A 530 -16.24 -26.02 12.05
N TYR A 531 -14.98 -25.59 12.06
CA TYR A 531 -14.33 -25.02 13.24
C TYR A 531 -15.03 -23.76 13.76
N LYS A 532 -15.54 -22.90 12.85
CA LYS A 532 -16.31 -21.70 13.23
C LYS A 532 -17.61 -22.03 13.94
N ASP A 533 -18.22 -23.17 13.66
CA ASP A 533 -19.44 -23.71 14.32
C ASP A 533 -20.62 -22.73 14.34
N ALA A 534 -20.85 -22.02 13.24
CA ALA A 534 -21.95 -21.08 13.13
C ALA A 534 -23.31 -21.77 12.88
N PRO A 535 -24.45 -21.12 13.24
CA PRO A 535 -25.80 -21.62 13.00
C PRO A 535 -26.12 -21.89 11.53
N PHE A 536 -25.56 -21.08 10.61
CA PHE A 536 -25.70 -21.25 9.17
C PHE A 536 -24.40 -21.76 8.55
N ILE A 537 -24.46 -22.85 7.81
CA ILE A 537 -23.36 -23.35 6.99
C ILE A 537 -23.75 -23.16 5.52
N ILE A 538 -22.93 -22.45 4.77
CA ILE A 538 -23.15 -22.16 3.37
C ILE A 538 -22.00 -22.74 2.56
N LEU A 539 -22.33 -23.55 1.56
CA LEU A 539 -21.36 -24.19 0.69
C LEU A 539 -21.66 -23.80 -0.76
N ASP A 540 -20.80 -22.99 -1.35
CA ASP A 540 -20.89 -22.58 -2.75
C ASP A 540 -19.99 -23.48 -3.60
N GLU A 541 -20.61 -24.45 -4.30
CA GLU A 541 -19.95 -25.47 -5.12
C GLU A 541 -18.83 -26.26 -4.40
N PRO A 542 -19.11 -26.84 -3.22
CA PRO A 542 -18.07 -27.38 -2.36
C PRO A 542 -17.38 -28.63 -2.90
N THR A 543 -17.79 -29.14 -4.05
CA THR A 543 -17.32 -30.42 -4.60
C THR A 543 -16.73 -30.29 -6.01
N ALA A 544 -16.52 -29.06 -6.50
CA ALA A 544 -16.03 -28.81 -7.85
C ALA A 544 -14.65 -29.47 -8.16
N ALA A 545 -13.80 -29.63 -7.14
CA ALA A 545 -12.47 -30.22 -7.24
C ALA A 545 -12.37 -31.65 -6.68
N LEU A 546 -13.51 -32.27 -6.31
CA LEU A 546 -13.55 -33.60 -5.71
C LEU A 546 -14.02 -34.66 -6.72
N ASP A 547 -13.52 -35.88 -6.54
CA ASP A 547 -14.05 -37.04 -7.23
C ASP A 547 -15.42 -37.44 -6.66
N PRO A 548 -16.24 -38.22 -7.41
CA PRO A 548 -17.60 -38.58 -6.99
C PRO A 548 -17.69 -39.33 -5.66
N MET A 549 -16.65 -40.11 -5.29
CA MET A 549 -16.63 -40.86 -4.03
C MET A 549 -16.37 -39.91 -2.85
N ALA A 550 -15.37 -39.03 -2.97
CA ALA A 550 -15.09 -38.02 -1.96
C ALA A 550 -16.25 -37.02 -1.81
N GLU A 551 -16.95 -36.71 -2.90
CA GLU A 551 -18.16 -35.91 -2.88
C GLU A 551 -19.26 -36.57 -2.03
N ALA A 552 -19.56 -37.83 -2.32
CA ALA A 552 -20.57 -38.61 -1.58
C ALA A 552 -20.25 -38.71 -0.09
N GLU A 553 -18.98 -38.96 0.27
CA GLU A 553 -18.51 -38.96 1.66
C GLU A 553 -18.73 -37.62 2.36
N ILE A 554 -18.40 -36.53 1.70
CA ILE A 554 -18.57 -35.19 2.25
C ILE A 554 -20.04 -34.89 2.47
N TYR A 555 -20.93 -35.16 1.51
CA TYR A 555 -22.37 -34.93 1.69
C TYR A 555 -22.96 -35.83 2.78
N ALA A 556 -22.54 -37.09 2.90
CA ALA A 556 -22.97 -37.98 3.96
C ALA A 556 -22.55 -37.45 5.33
N LYS A 557 -21.28 -37.04 5.49
CA LYS A 557 -20.77 -36.43 6.72
C LYS A 557 -21.42 -35.09 7.01
N PHE A 558 -21.69 -34.28 6.01
CA PHE A 558 -22.40 -33.01 6.21
C PHE A 558 -23.82 -33.21 6.71
N ASN A 559 -24.54 -34.22 6.25
CA ASN A 559 -25.84 -34.57 6.79
C ASN A 559 -25.79 -34.94 8.28
N GLU A 560 -24.70 -35.61 8.69
CA GLU A 560 -24.46 -35.97 10.07
C GLU A 560 -24.03 -34.76 10.93
N ILE A 561 -23.13 -33.90 10.40
CA ILE A 561 -22.57 -32.75 11.10
C ILE A 561 -23.51 -31.55 11.10
N SER A 562 -24.34 -31.37 10.07
CA SER A 562 -25.30 -30.25 10.01
C SER A 562 -26.34 -30.34 11.13
N GLY A 563 -26.73 -31.57 11.57
CA GLY A 563 -27.62 -31.74 12.71
C GLY A 563 -28.76 -30.74 12.76
N ASP A 564 -28.80 -29.88 13.77
CA ASP A 564 -29.78 -28.82 13.96
C ASP A 564 -29.42 -27.50 13.23
N LYS A 565 -28.36 -27.48 12.40
CA LYS A 565 -27.93 -26.28 11.66
C LYS A 565 -28.65 -26.18 10.33
N THR A 566 -28.79 -24.94 9.86
CA THR A 566 -29.22 -24.71 8.48
C THR A 566 -28.04 -24.87 7.51
N ALA A 567 -28.20 -25.77 6.56
CA ALA A 567 -27.21 -25.96 5.51
C ALA A 567 -27.78 -25.42 4.17
N ILE A 568 -27.03 -24.49 3.56
CA ILE A 568 -27.38 -23.93 2.23
C ILE A 568 -26.33 -24.43 1.24
N TYR A 569 -26.79 -25.14 0.24
CA TYR A 569 -25.96 -25.72 -0.82
C TYR A 569 -26.22 -25.02 -2.13
N ILE A 570 -25.17 -24.44 -2.72
CA ILE A 570 -25.20 -24.08 -4.13
C ILE A 570 -24.51 -25.22 -4.87
N SER A 571 -25.22 -25.88 -5.78
CA SER A 571 -24.64 -26.98 -6.54
C SER A 571 -25.05 -26.91 -8.02
N HIS A 572 -24.08 -27.17 -8.87
CA HIS A 572 -24.32 -27.48 -10.29
C HIS A 572 -24.63 -28.97 -10.52
N ARG A 573 -24.37 -29.82 -9.49
CA ARG A 573 -24.67 -31.24 -9.53
C ARG A 573 -25.99 -31.50 -8.80
N LEU A 574 -27.04 -31.73 -9.58
CA LEU A 574 -28.40 -31.90 -9.02
C LEU A 574 -28.58 -33.17 -8.19
N SER A 575 -27.66 -34.14 -8.29
CA SER A 575 -27.65 -35.35 -7.46
C SER A 575 -27.61 -35.01 -5.95
N SER A 576 -26.93 -33.94 -5.57
CA SER A 576 -26.86 -33.47 -4.19
C SER A 576 -28.16 -32.83 -3.68
N CYS A 577 -29.03 -32.38 -4.59
CA CYS A 577 -30.30 -31.74 -4.24
C CYS A 577 -31.33 -32.72 -3.66
N LYS A 578 -31.18 -34.03 -3.92
CA LYS A 578 -32.06 -35.09 -3.37
C LYS A 578 -32.07 -35.13 -1.84
N PHE A 579 -31.00 -34.68 -1.21
CA PHE A 579 -30.85 -34.70 0.26
C PHE A 579 -31.32 -33.39 0.92
N CYS A 580 -31.81 -32.44 0.12
CA CYS A 580 -32.26 -31.15 0.62
C CYS A 580 -33.77 -31.15 0.86
N ASP A 581 -34.18 -30.47 1.93
CA ASP A 581 -35.60 -30.37 2.31
C ASP A 581 -36.34 -29.40 1.41
N GLU A 582 -35.63 -28.44 0.79
CA GLU A 582 -36.19 -27.44 -0.11
C GLU A 582 -35.18 -27.03 -1.19
N ILE A 583 -35.67 -26.76 -2.38
CA ILE A 583 -34.86 -26.37 -3.55
C ILE A 583 -35.39 -25.06 -4.11
N LEU A 584 -34.51 -24.09 -4.31
CA LEU A 584 -34.75 -22.84 -5.02
C LEU A 584 -34.13 -22.88 -6.40
N VAL A 585 -34.92 -22.62 -7.41
CA VAL A 585 -34.43 -22.56 -8.80
C VAL A 585 -34.33 -21.11 -9.23
N PHE A 586 -33.09 -20.69 -9.50
CA PHE A 586 -32.80 -19.35 -10.00
C PHE A 586 -32.70 -19.31 -11.50
N ASP A 587 -33.31 -18.31 -12.13
CA ASP A 587 -33.08 -17.94 -13.52
C ASP A 587 -33.08 -16.40 -13.65
N ARG A 588 -32.10 -15.88 -14.38
CA ARG A 588 -31.92 -14.43 -14.68
C ARG A 588 -32.17 -13.50 -13.48
N GLY A 589 -31.59 -13.86 -12.35
CA GLY A 589 -31.67 -13.04 -11.12
C GLY A 589 -32.97 -13.16 -10.32
N SER A 590 -33.85 -14.08 -10.65
CA SER A 590 -35.13 -14.30 -9.96
C SER A 590 -35.31 -15.76 -9.57
N ILE A 591 -36.09 -16.02 -8.51
CA ILE A 591 -36.54 -17.37 -8.15
C ILE A 591 -37.75 -17.70 -9.01
N ILE A 592 -37.66 -18.77 -9.82
CA ILE A 592 -38.71 -19.19 -10.74
C ILE A 592 -39.48 -20.43 -10.29
N GLN A 593 -38.84 -21.28 -9.44
CA GLN A 593 -39.48 -22.46 -8.85
C GLN A 593 -38.95 -22.65 -7.42
N GLN A 594 -39.79 -23.19 -6.54
CA GLN A 594 -39.46 -23.54 -5.15
C GLN A 594 -40.25 -24.79 -4.76
N GLY A 595 -39.61 -25.77 -4.13
CA GLY A 595 -40.27 -26.99 -3.67
C GLY A 595 -39.30 -28.10 -3.31
N THR A 596 -39.82 -29.33 -3.06
CA THR A 596 -39.01 -30.52 -2.84
C THR A 596 -38.54 -31.08 -4.17
N HIS A 597 -37.57 -31.99 -4.15
CA HIS A 597 -37.05 -32.68 -5.33
C HIS A 597 -38.17 -33.34 -6.15
N GLU A 598 -39.02 -34.08 -5.47
CA GLU A 598 -40.12 -34.80 -6.08
C GLU A 598 -41.13 -33.85 -6.73
N ALA A 599 -41.58 -32.85 -6.01
CA ALA A 599 -42.57 -31.88 -6.48
C ALA A 599 -42.07 -31.07 -7.69
N LEU A 600 -40.76 -30.78 -7.75
CA LEU A 600 -40.16 -30.06 -8.87
C LEU A 600 -39.96 -30.96 -10.11
N LEU A 601 -39.74 -32.25 -9.94
CA LEU A 601 -39.67 -33.20 -11.04
C LEU A 601 -41.04 -33.50 -11.70
N GLU A 602 -42.12 -33.50 -10.91
CA GLU A 602 -43.49 -33.63 -11.42
C GLU A 602 -43.85 -32.50 -12.39
N GLN A 603 -43.21 -31.33 -12.27
CA GLN A 603 -43.36 -30.22 -13.22
C GLN A 603 -42.48 -30.46 -14.47
N ALA A 604 -42.88 -31.37 -15.37
CA ALA A 604 -42.05 -31.78 -16.51
C ALA A 604 -41.56 -30.64 -17.42
N SER A 605 -42.32 -29.55 -17.55
CA SER A 605 -41.91 -28.33 -18.28
C SER A 605 -41.08 -27.35 -17.44
N GLY A 606 -40.91 -27.64 -16.15
CA GLY A 606 -40.18 -26.79 -15.23
C GLY A 606 -38.67 -26.78 -15.50
N LYS A 607 -38.02 -25.67 -15.17
CA LYS A 607 -36.57 -25.53 -15.36
C LYS A 607 -35.78 -26.56 -14.55
N TYR A 608 -36.24 -26.93 -13.35
CA TYR A 608 -35.58 -27.96 -12.54
C TYR A 608 -35.57 -29.32 -13.25
N ALA A 609 -36.71 -29.76 -13.76
CA ALA A 609 -36.81 -31.04 -14.51
C ALA A 609 -35.95 -31.02 -15.78
N GLN A 610 -35.90 -29.89 -16.49
CA GLN A 610 -35.02 -29.72 -17.64
C GLN A 610 -33.54 -29.88 -17.28
N LEU A 611 -33.08 -29.18 -16.21
CA LEU A 611 -31.70 -29.29 -15.73
C LEU A 611 -31.37 -30.70 -15.24
N TRP A 612 -32.30 -31.32 -14.51
CA TRP A 612 -32.16 -32.70 -14.05
C TRP A 612 -31.99 -33.69 -15.17
N ASN A 613 -32.90 -33.68 -16.17
CA ASN A 613 -32.87 -34.57 -17.30
C ASN A 613 -31.61 -34.38 -18.15
N ALA A 614 -31.17 -33.13 -18.33
CA ALA A 614 -29.93 -32.83 -19.04
C ALA A 614 -28.70 -33.45 -18.34
N GLN A 615 -28.65 -33.48 -16.99
CA GLN A 615 -27.57 -34.14 -16.26
C GLN A 615 -27.74 -35.67 -16.24
N ALA A 616 -28.95 -36.18 -16.05
CA ALA A 616 -29.23 -37.62 -15.99
C ALA A 616 -28.84 -38.35 -17.28
N GLN A 617 -28.96 -37.72 -18.43
CA GLN A 617 -28.56 -38.30 -19.72
C GLN A 617 -27.07 -38.70 -19.77
N TYR A 618 -26.20 -38.06 -19.00
CA TYR A 618 -24.78 -38.42 -18.95
C TYR A 618 -24.46 -39.61 -18.03
N TYR A 619 -25.42 -40.04 -17.20
CA TYR A 619 -25.23 -41.15 -16.23
C TYR A 619 -26.04 -42.40 -16.58
N THR A 620 -26.90 -42.36 -17.59
CA THR A 620 -27.80 -43.46 -17.99
C THR A 620 -27.39 -44.15 -19.27
N ASN A 621 -26.26 -43.81 -19.90
CA ASN A 621 -25.68 -44.51 -21.06
C ASN A 621 -24.52 -45.39 -20.65
#